data_2701b6d8faf903ee28f7f86ae06ab897
#
_entry.id   2701b6d8faf903ee28f7f86ae06ab897
#
_cell.length_a   1.000
_cell.length_b   1.000
_cell.length_c   1.000
_cell.angle_alpha   90.00
_cell.angle_beta   90.00
_cell.angle_gamma   90.00
#
_symmetry.space_group_name_H-M   'P 1'
#
loop_
_entity.id
_entity.type
_entity.pdbx_description
1 polymer ?
#
loop_
_entity_poly.entity_id
_entity_poly.type
_entity_poly.pdbx_seq_one_letter_code
_entity_poly.pdbx_strand_id
1 'polypeptide(L)'
;MALILHRSPRTEELLHALLSQLRQSWPSDVLESVPIMVGSRGMERWLRHRLAEGLGVAAGLDFPFPRQALEGGISWLLGENCQARTAFWQTALAADPWQADALALRLIPLLRQRAADERFAAVARYLGYAATPDLEQSPITAREFQFSRQLADTLDRLLHERPGDLANWPQEAPADHAWIADLLAELRRTIAVQDPAARLTRLAQQPPPPGELRVLHVFGMSTLGLGELLRIEQLARHLHIHLYLLTPAAVWWQDVRAPRHARRALQQAGNPEQLAETLQDLATQNPLLAGLGQPSQFLQAKLEQMPYEDREVAALPLPATPPTLLQALQQWVIAAEPPRQAGQLPPWLADQSLQFHSNYGPLRQVEVLRDRLLDLLQRHPEWTPRDILVMTPDVATFAPLVAAVFGRSEPRLPVEIADMGLSSVNPLAEALLSLLNLASERVTASQLIDLLQLAPVRQRFGFELEDLPILREMAQAAAMSWGFDAADRARHHQPETDQNTVRFALERLALGALLPEDGAALVEGPPMALQPCPVGGQERVA
;
A
#
# COMPACT_ATOMS: atom_id res chain seq x y z
N MET A 1 0.60 -22.93 -25.73
CA MET A 1 1.21 -22.17 -24.60
C MET A 1 0.27 -21.04 -24.26
N ALA A 2 0.07 -20.77 -22.98
CA ALA A 2 -1.00 -19.87 -22.57
C ALA A 2 -0.51 -18.52 -21.99
N LEU A 3 0.81 -18.24 -21.97
CA LEU A 3 1.34 -16.93 -21.64
C LEU A 3 1.66 -16.16 -22.93
N ILE A 4 1.01 -15.03 -23.14
CA ILE A 4 1.10 -14.19 -24.33
C ILE A 4 1.59 -12.82 -23.89
N LEU A 5 2.74 -12.39 -24.40
CA LEU A 5 3.32 -11.09 -24.12
C LEU A 5 2.95 -10.08 -25.20
N HIS A 6 2.49 -8.91 -24.77
CA HIS A 6 2.29 -7.72 -25.59
C HIS A 6 3.25 -6.65 -25.09
N ARG A 7 4.27 -6.32 -25.85
CA ARG A 7 5.31 -5.37 -25.44
C ARG A 7 5.22 -4.09 -26.24
N SER A 8 5.28 -2.96 -25.56
CA SER A 8 5.39 -1.65 -26.21
C SER A 8 6.03 -0.63 -25.25
N PRO A 9 6.76 0.36 -25.77
CA PRO A 9 7.23 1.50 -25.00
C PRO A 9 6.12 2.54 -24.70
N ARG A 10 4.89 2.33 -25.21
CA ARG A 10 3.76 3.26 -25.08
C ARG A 10 2.54 2.57 -24.49
N THR A 11 2.03 3.13 -23.41
CA THR A 11 0.85 2.59 -22.70
C THR A 11 -0.40 2.60 -23.58
N GLU A 12 -0.55 3.60 -24.46
CA GLU A 12 -1.66 3.72 -25.39
C GLU A 12 -1.69 2.57 -26.42
N GLU A 13 -0.53 2.15 -26.88
CA GLU A 13 -0.41 1.00 -27.81
C GLU A 13 -0.82 -0.30 -27.10
N LEU A 14 -0.41 -0.49 -25.86
CA LEU A 14 -0.84 -1.62 -25.04
C LEU A 14 -2.35 -1.60 -24.77
N LEU A 15 -2.94 -0.42 -24.57
CA LEU A 15 -4.38 -0.24 -24.44
C LEU A 15 -5.11 -0.65 -25.72
N HIS A 16 -4.60 -0.24 -26.89
CA HIS A 16 -5.18 -0.65 -28.18
C HIS A 16 -5.10 -2.17 -28.38
N ALA A 17 -4.00 -2.81 -27.99
CA ALA A 17 -3.86 -4.26 -28.02
C ALA A 17 -4.89 -4.94 -27.08
N LEU A 18 -5.07 -4.41 -25.87
CA LEU A 18 -6.09 -4.90 -24.92
C LEU A 18 -7.50 -4.74 -25.49
N LEU A 19 -7.86 -3.57 -26.03
CA LEU A 19 -9.17 -3.33 -26.67
C LEU A 19 -9.42 -4.30 -27.82
N SER A 20 -8.43 -4.54 -28.66
CA SER A 20 -8.53 -5.51 -29.76
C SER A 20 -8.79 -6.92 -29.25
N GLN A 21 -8.07 -7.33 -28.22
CA GLN A 21 -8.24 -8.65 -27.61
C GLN A 21 -9.60 -8.80 -26.93
N LEU A 22 -10.07 -7.80 -26.19
CA LEU A 22 -11.38 -7.80 -25.55
C LEU A 22 -12.52 -7.93 -26.57
N ARG A 23 -12.41 -7.24 -27.72
CA ARG A 23 -13.42 -7.36 -28.80
C ARG A 23 -13.47 -8.74 -29.44
N GLN A 24 -12.35 -9.47 -29.46
CA GLN A 24 -12.25 -10.81 -30.05
C GLN A 24 -12.69 -11.92 -29.10
N SER A 25 -12.46 -11.74 -27.79
CA SER A 25 -12.64 -12.78 -26.77
C SER A 25 -13.62 -12.38 -25.67
N TRP A 26 -14.63 -11.53 -25.99
CA TRP A 26 -15.66 -11.18 -25.01
C TRP A 26 -16.46 -12.43 -24.64
N PRO A 27 -16.74 -12.68 -23.34
CA PRO A 27 -17.54 -13.83 -22.91
C PRO A 27 -18.93 -13.85 -23.58
N SER A 28 -19.41 -15.02 -23.92
CA SER A 28 -20.77 -15.21 -24.44
C SER A 28 -21.84 -14.99 -23.38
N ASP A 29 -21.52 -15.23 -22.12
CA ASP A 29 -22.38 -14.90 -20.97
C ASP A 29 -22.19 -13.44 -20.57
N VAL A 30 -23.25 -12.65 -20.68
CA VAL A 30 -23.26 -11.21 -20.33
C VAL A 30 -23.00 -10.96 -18.86
N LEU A 31 -23.26 -11.95 -18.01
CA LEU A 31 -23.01 -11.85 -16.56
C LEU A 31 -21.59 -12.28 -16.15
N GLU A 32 -20.83 -12.86 -17.07
CA GLU A 32 -19.44 -13.22 -16.82
C GLU A 32 -18.55 -11.99 -16.90
N SER A 33 -17.81 -11.70 -15.83
CA SER A 33 -16.86 -10.59 -15.80
C SER A 33 -15.51 -10.99 -16.40
N VAL A 34 -14.89 -10.04 -17.11
CA VAL A 34 -13.53 -10.18 -17.65
C VAL A 34 -12.53 -9.62 -16.65
N PRO A 35 -11.59 -10.44 -16.14
CA PRO A 35 -10.59 -10.00 -15.20
C PRO A 35 -9.42 -9.30 -15.88
N ILE A 36 -9.10 -8.12 -15.39
CA ILE A 36 -7.93 -7.33 -15.78
C ILE A 36 -7.13 -7.03 -14.53
N MET A 37 -6.08 -7.79 -14.25
CA MET A 37 -5.22 -7.58 -13.11
C MET A 37 -4.43 -6.27 -13.26
N VAL A 38 -4.47 -5.42 -12.25
CA VAL A 38 -3.80 -4.10 -12.22
C VAL A 38 -3.03 -3.89 -10.93
N GLY A 39 -1.97 -3.07 -10.99
CA GLY A 39 -1.09 -2.81 -9.84
C GLY A 39 -1.57 -1.70 -8.90
N SER A 40 -2.54 -0.87 -9.31
CA SER A 40 -3.01 0.26 -8.50
C SER A 40 -4.44 0.68 -8.86
N ARG A 41 -5.11 1.35 -7.91
CA ARG A 41 -6.42 1.96 -8.16
C ARG A 41 -6.38 3.07 -9.20
N GLY A 42 -5.25 3.78 -9.32
CA GLY A 42 -5.05 4.77 -10.37
C GLY A 42 -5.09 4.15 -11.75
N MET A 43 -4.40 3.01 -11.94
CA MET A 43 -4.43 2.25 -13.19
C MET A 43 -5.82 1.68 -13.49
N GLU A 44 -6.51 1.12 -12.48
CA GLU A 44 -7.90 0.67 -12.61
C GLU A 44 -8.81 1.78 -13.17
N ARG A 45 -8.76 2.97 -12.55
CA ARG A 45 -9.59 4.10 -12.95
C ARG A 45 -9.27 4.58 -14.36
N TRP A 46 -7.99 4.72 -14.68
CA TRP A 46 -7.55 5.12 -16.01
C TRP A 46 -8.03 4.12 -17.07
N LEU A 47 -7.82 2.82 -16.83
CA LEU A 47 -8.28 1.77 -17.74
C LEU A 47 -9.80 1.78 -17.89
N ARG A 48 -10.55 1.84 -16.79
CA ARG A 48 -12.01 1.84 -16.82
C ARG A 48 -12.54 2.99 -17.69
N HIS A 49 -11.94 4.15 -17.60
CA HIS A 49 -12.31 5.30 -18.42
C HIS A 49 -11.94 5.09 -19.90
N ARG A 50 -10.70 4.72 -20.19
CA ARG A 50 -10.23 4.50 -21.56
C ARG A 50 -10.93 3.31 -22.27
N LEU A 51 -11.25 2.26 -21.51
CA LEU A 51 -12.01 1.14 -22.05
C LEU A 51 -13.47 1.52 -22.33
N ALA A 52 -14.08 2.37 -21.50
CA ALA A 52 -15.42 2.89 -21.78
C ALA A 52 -15.45 3.74 -23.07
N GLU A 53 -14.42 4.59 -23.31
CA GLU A 53 -14.27 5.34 -24.57
C GLU A 53 -14.11 4.39 -25.78
N GLY A 54 -13.30 3.34 -25.63
CA GLY A 54 -13.00 2.43 -26.74
C GLY A 54 -14.09 1.40 -27.04
N LEU A 55 -14.84 0.94 -26.04
CA LEU A 55 -15.89 -0.08 -26.15
C LEU A 55 -17.30 0.51 -26.16
N GLY A 56 -17.45 1.80 -25.83
CA GLY A 56 -18.73 2.48 -25.61
C GLY A 56 -19.25 2.31 -24.18
N VAL A 57 -19.11 1.13 -23.59
CA VAL A 57 -19.50 0.83 -22.21
C VAL A 57 -18.44 -0.07 -21.57
N ALA A 58 -18.00 0.26 -20.34
CA ALA A 58 -17.08 -0.55 -19.55
C ALA A 58 -17.83 -1.31 -18.45
N ALA A 59 -18.82 -2.13 -18.84
CA ALA A 59 -19.54 -3.02 -17.94
C ALA A 59 -18.94 -4.44 -18.00
N GLY A 60 -19.09 -5.22 -16.93
CA GLY A 60 -18.58 -6.59 -16.87
C GLY A 60 -17.05 -6.70 -16.83
N LEU A 61 -16.35 -5.66 -16.40
CA LEU A 61 -14.91 -5.66 -16.19
C LEU A 61 -14.57 -5.68 -14.70
N ASP A 62 -13.73 -6.62 -14.29
CA ASP A 62 -13.19 -6.74 -12.94
C ASP A 62 -11.72 -6.37 -12.93
N PHE A 63 -11.29 -5.63 -11.88
CA PHE A 63 -9.91 -5.16 -11.76
C PHE A 63 -9.27 -5.67 -10.45
N PRO A 64 -9.00 -6.99 -10.36
CA PRO A 64 -8.36 -7.53 -9.17
C PRO A 64 -6.89 -7.08 -9.06
N PHE A 65 -6.43 -6.89 -7.81
CA PHE A 65 -5.01 -6.69 -7.52
C PHE A 65 -4.23 -8.03 -7.63
N PRO A 66 -2.89 -7.99 -7.77
CA PRO A 66 -2.08 -9.17 -8.06
C PRO A 66 -2.34 -10.35 -7.13
N ARG A 67 -2.30 -10.13 -5.81
CA ARG A 67 -2.58 -11.19 -4.84
C ARG A 67 -3.98 -11.78 -5.02
N GLN A 68 -4.98 -10.93 -5.20
CA GLN A 68 -6.38 -11.35 -5.40
C GLN A 68 -6.54 -12.15 -6.69
N ALA A 69 -5.99 -11.68 -7.81
CA ALA A 69 -6.07 -12.35 -9.09
C ALA A 69 -5.40 -13.72 -9.08
N LEU A 70 -4.17 -13.79 -8.57
CA LEU A 70 -3.35 -14.99 -8.61
C LEU A 70 -3.83 -16.06 -7.62
N GLU A 71 -4.08 -15.68 -6.36
CA GLU A 71 -4.59 -16.64 -5.37
C GLU A 71 -6.03 -17.05 -5.67
N GLY A 72 -6.87 -16.13 -6.17
CA GLY A 72 -8.21 -16.43 -6.64
C GLY A 72 -8.22 -17.44 -7.79
N GLY A 73 -7.34 -17.24 -8.77
CA GLY A 73 -7.15 -18.17 -9.88
C GLY A 73 -6.71 -19.56 -9.43
N ILE A 74 -5.76 -19.65 -8.50
CA ILE A 74 -5.29 -20.91 -7.91
C ILE A 74 -6.42 -21.61 -7.17
N SER A 75 -7.11 -20.93 -6.27
CA SER A 75 -8.23 -21.49 -5.49
C SER A 75 -9.36 -22.01 -6.37
N TRP A 76 -9.68 -21.27 -7.43
CA TRP A 76 -10.71 -21.71 -8.39
C TRP A 76 -10.30 -22.99 -9.13
N LEU A 77 -9.06 -23.05 -9.66
CA LEU A 77 -8.54 -24.23 -10.35
C LEU A 77 -8.46 -25.44 -9.44
N LEU A 78 -8.17 -25.26 -8.16
CA LEU A 78 -8.13 -26.32 -7.15
C LEU A 78 -9.52 -26.75 -6.65
N GLY A 79 -10.60 -26.08 -7.10
CA GLY A 79 -11.97 -26.37 -6.65
C GLY A 79 -12.27 -25.93 -5.23
N GLU A 80 -11.45 -25.04 -4.67
CA GLU A 80 -11.63 -24.47 -3.34
C GLU A 80 -12.65 -23.33 -3.43
N ASN A 81 -13.74 -23.36 -2.65
CA ASN A 81 -14.80 -22.33 -2.62
C ASN A 81 -15.66 -22.16 -3.89
N CYS A 82 -16.11 -23.23 -4.49
CA CYS A 82 -16.96 -23.22 -5.69
C CYS A 82 -18.41 -22.70 -5.51
N GLN A 83 -18.71 -21.83 -4.55
CA GLN A 83 -20.10 -21.39 -4.33
C GLN A 83 -20.61 -20.29 -5.28
N ALA A 84 -19.77 -19.65 -6.08
CA ALA A 84 -20.22 -18.65 -7.04
C ALA A 84 -19.52 -18.80 -8.40
N ARG A 85 -20.26 -19.21 -9.41
CA ARG A 85 -19.84 -19.21 -10.83
C ARG A 85 -19.52 -17.79 -11.37
N THR A 86 -19.94 -16.74 -10.67
CA THR A 86 -19.89 -15.35 -11.13
C THR A 86 -18.74 -14.51 -10.55
N ALA A 87 -18.05 -14.97 -9.52
CA ALA A 87 -17.03 -14.17 -8.83
C ALA A 87 -15.74 -14.97 -8.59
N PHE A 88 -15.14 -15.40 -9.66
CA PHE A 88 -13.87 -16.14 -9.69
C PHE A 88 -12.78 -15.50 -8.81
N TRP A 89 -12.70 -14.16 -8.74
CA TRP A 89 -11.70 -13.40 -8.00
C TRP A 89 -12.17 -12.92 -6.61
N GLN A 90 -13.47 -12.81 -6.41
CA GLN A 90 -14.01 -12.21 -5.18
C GLN A 90 -14.04 -13.16 -3.99
N THR A 91 -14.06 -14.46 -4.25
CA THR A 91 -14.28 -15.47 -3.20
C THR A 91 -13.02 -15.86 -2.42
N ALA A 92 -11.83 -15.61 -2.96
CA ALA A 92 -10.60 -16.18 -2.40
C ALA A 92 -10.06 -15.47 -1.17
N LEU A 93 -10.39 -14.20 -0.90
CA LEU A 93 -9.70 -13.39 0.09
C LEU A 93 -10.49 -13.06 1.36
N ALA A 94 -11.80 -13.25 1.39
CA ALA A 94 -12.61 -12.83 2.54
C ALA A 94 -12.25 -13.55 3.87
N ALA A 95 -11.54 -14.67 3.83
CA ALA A 95 -11.16 -15.44 5.01
C ALA A 95 -9.95 -16.37 4.80
N ASP A 96 -8.91 -15.95 4.06
CA ASP A 96 -7.69 -16.77 3.94
C ASP A 96 -6.99 -16.86 5.30
N PRO A 97 -6.94 -18.05 5.95
CA PRO A 97 -6.34 -18.21 7.27
C PRO A 97 -4.81 -18.06 7.26
N TRP A 98 -4.18 -17.97 6.08
CA TRP A 98 -2.75 -17.78 5.90
C TRP A 98 -2.36 -16.31 5.69
N GLN A 99 -3.32 -15.38 5.74
CA GLN A 99 -3.00 -13.95 5.77
C GLN A 99 -2.34 -13.56 7.09
N ALA A 100 -1.46 -12.57 7.03
CA ALA A 100 -0.69 -12.10 8.18
C ALA A 100 -1.56 -11.76 9.40
N ASP A 101 -2.74 -11.13 9.22
CA ASP A 101 -3.65 -10.81 10.32
C ASP A 101 -4.19 -12.05 11.03
N ALA A 102 -4.59 -13.06 10.27
CA ALA A 102 -5.07 -14.33 10.82
C ALA A 102 -3.94 -15.15 11.45
N LEU A 103 -2.77 -15.17 10.81
CA LEU A 103 -1.59 -15.87 11.33
C LEU A 103 -1.10 -15.24 12.63
N ALA A 104 -1.10 -13.91 12.77
CA ALA A 104 -0.64 -13.23 13.98
C ALA A 104 -1.39 -13.71 15.22
N LEU A 105 -2.72 -13.83 15.12
CA LEU A 105 -3.54 -14.32 16.24
C LEU A 105 -3.33 -15.81 16.52
N ARG A 106 -3.04 -16.63 15.50
CA ARG A 106 -2.78 -18.07 15.65
C ARG A 106 -1.40 -18.37 16.22
N LEU A 107 -0.42 -17.52 15.94
CA LEU A 107 0.95 -17.69 16.43
C LEU A 107 1.06 -17.46 17.94
N ILE A 108 0.25 -16.58 18.53
CA ILE A 108 0.32 -16.28 19.97
C ILE A 108 0.18 -17.54 20.84
N PRO A 109 -0.89 -18.34 20.74
CA PRO A 109 -1.02 -19.55 21.54
C PRO A 109 0.09 -20.58 21.25
N LEU A 110 0.54 -20.69 19.98
CA LEU A 110 1.62 -21.59 19.63
C LEU A 110 2.96 -21.19 20.28
N LEU A 111 3.28 -19.90 20.30
CA LEU A 111 4.48 -19.39 20.96
C LEU A 111 4.44 -19.62 22.47
N ARG A 112 3.28 -19.45 23.10
CA ARG A 112 3.06 -19.73 24.54
C ARG A 112 3.26 -21.22 24.87
N GLN A 113 2.67 -22.11 24.06
CA GLN A 113 2.82 -23.57 24.23
C GLN A 113 4.27 -24.03 24.09
N ARG A 114 5.06 -23.37 23.25
CA ARG A 114 6.47 -23.68 23.00
C ARG A 114 7.45 -22.93 23.91
N ALA A 115 6.96 -22.16 24.89
CA ALA A 115 7.80 -21.32 25.76
C ALA A 115 8.87 -22.11 26.54
N ALA A 116 8.61 -23.40 26.87
CA ALA A 116 9.53 -24.27 27.56
C ALA A 116 10.50 -25.08 26.64
N ASP A 117 10.31 -24.99 25.31
CA ASP A 117 11.14 -25.68 24.33
C ASP A 117 12.50 -24.96 24.18
N GLU A 118 13.61 -25.70 24.23
CA GLU A 118 14.96 -25.16 24.12
C GLU A 118 15.18 -24.37 22.82
N ARG A 119 14.59 -24.82 21.71
CA ARG A 119 14.66 -24.12 20.42
C ARG A 119 14.00 -22.73 20.44
N PHE A 120 13.04 -22.52 21.34
CA PHE A 120 12.32 -21.26 21.52
C PHE A 120 12.88 -20.40 22.67
N ALA A 121 13.93 -20.83 23.35
CA ALA A 121 14.46 -20.13 24.52
C ALA A 121 14.80 -18.65 24.28
N ALA A 122 15.34 -18.32 23.11
CA ALA A 122 15.63 -16.92 22.74
C ALA A 122 14.35 -16.08 22.59
N VAL A 123 13.32 -16.62 21.95
CA VAL A 123 12.02 -15.98 21.75
C VAL A 123 11.29 -15.85 23.09
N ALA A 124 11.26 -16.93 23.90
CA ALA A 124 10.63 -16.93 25.22
C ALA A 124 11.27 -15.88 26.16
N ARG A 125 12.59 -15.73 26.10
CA ARG A 125 13.32 -14.69 26.84
C ARG A 125 12.96 -13.29 26.35
N TYR A 126 12.92 -13.08 25.03
CA TYR A 126 12.55 -11.78 24.44
C TYR A 126 11.13 -11.37 24.82
N LEU A 127 10.19 -12.32 24.83
CA LEU A 127 8.79 -12.10 25.16
C LEU A 127 8.53 -12.03 26.69
N GLY A 128 9.52 -12.40 27.51
CA GLY A 128 9.40 -12.35 28.97
C GLY A 128 8.58 -13.51 29.56
N TYR A 129 8.40 -14.60 28.84
CA TYR A 129 7.58 -15.74 29.26
C TYR A 129 8.06 -16.43 30.55
N ALA A 130 9.37 -16.47 30.77
CA ALA A 130 9.95 -17.05 31.98
C ALA A 130 9.55 -16.31 33.29
N ALA A 131 9.18 -15.05 33.20
CA ALA A 131 8.77 -14.20 34.33
C ALA A 131 7.25 -14.14 34.52
N THR A 132 6.46 -14.76 33.64
CA THR A 132 4.99 -14.67 33.63
C THR A 132 4.40 -15.95 34.24
N PRO A 133 3.88 -15.90 35.46
CA PRO A 133 3.14 -17.03 36.05
C PRO A 133 1.83 -17.20 35.27
N ASP A 134 1.44 -18.44 35.04
CA ASP A 134 0.23 -18.82 34.31
C ASP A 134 0.10 -18.13 32.93
N LEU A 135 1.12 -18.39 32.09
CA LEU A 135 1.27 -17.77 30.77
C LEU A 135 0.02 -17.96 29.88
N GLU A 136 -0.68 -19.08 30.00
CA GLU A 136 -1.87 -19.37 29.17
C GLU A 136 -3.06 -18.45 29.48
N GLN A 137 -3.22 -18.06 30.75
CA GLN A 137 -4.32 -17.19 31.20
C GLN A 137 -3.94 -15.71 31.26
N SER A 138 -2.66 -15.39 31.11
CA SER A 138 -2.20 -14.00 31.15
C SER A 138 -2.68 -13.20 29.93
N PRO A 139 -2.98 -11.90 30.08
CA PRO A 139 -3.37 -11.04 28.96
C PRO A 139 -2.24 -10.96 27.92
N ILE A 140 -2.63 -10.84 26.65
CA ILE A 140 -1.68 -10.66 25.55
C ILE A 140 -0.98 -9.30 25.71
N THR A 141 0.35 -9.31 25.77
CA THR A 141 1.12 -8.07 25.84
C THR A 141 1.31 -7.43 24.47
N ALA A 142 1.50 -6.11 24.43
CA ALA A 142 1.80 -5.39 23.18
C ALA A 142 3.04 -5.95 22.48
N ARG A 143 4.09 -6.31 23.24
CA ARG A 143 5.32 -6.93 22.71
C ARG A 143 5.05 -8.27 22.05
N GLU A 144 4.26 -9.11 22.67
CA GLU A 144 3.86 -10.43 22.15
C GLU A 144 3.06 -10.28 20.85
N PHE A 145 2.07 -9.38 20.83
CA PHE A 145 1.30 -9.10 19.62
C PHE A 145 2.16 -8.55 18.48
N GLN A 146 3.03 -7.58 18.76
CA GLN A 146 3.93 -7.00 17.75
C GLN A 146 4.89 -8.05 17.19
N PHE A 147 5.46 -8.90 18.04
CA PHE A 147 6.33 -9.99 17.60
C PHE A 147 5.57 -10.98 16.71
N SER A 148 4.40 -11.43 17.16
CA SER A 148 3.54 -12.33 16.38
C SER A 148 3.13 -11.71 15.05
N ARG A 149 2.84 -10.41 15.01
CA ARG A 149 2.52 -9.68 13.78
C ARG A 149 3.70 -9.65 12.81
N GLN A 150 4.91 -9.32 13.27
CA GLN A 150 6.11 -9.33 12.43
C GLN A 150 6.45 -10.72 11.91
N LEU A 151 6.29 -11.74 12.74
CA LEU A 151 6.51 -13.12 12.34
C LEU A 151 5.48 -13.57 11.31
N ALA A 152 4.21 -13.21 11.50
CA ALA A 152 3.12 -13.48 10.57
C ALA A 152 3.36 -12.80 9.22
N ASP A 153 3.72 -11.52 9.21
CA ASP A 153 4.07 -10.77 7.99
C ASP A 153 5.26 -11.42 7.25
N THR A 154 6.24 -11.92 8.00
CA THR A 154 7.40 -12.60 7.43
C THR A 154 7.01 -13.94 6.81
N LEU A 155 6.23 -14.76 7.51
CA LEU A 155 5.75 -16.04 7.00
C LEU A 155 4.84 -15.86 5.79
N ASP A 156 3.88 -14.94 5.84
CA ASP A 156 2.99 -14.61 4.73
C ASP A 156 3.80 -14.23 3.48
N ARG A 157 4.79 -13.34 3.64
CA ARG A 157 5.67 -12.92 2.56
C ARG A 157 6.50 -14.08 2.02
N LEU A 158 7.13 -14.88 2.86
CA LEU A 158 7.94 -16.02 2.44
C LEU A 158 7.11 -17.07 1.69
N LEU A 159 5.91 -17.39 2.17
CA LEU A 159 4.99 -18.33 1.51
C LEU A 159 4.54 -17.84 0.12
N HIS A 160 4.48 -16.53 -0.07
CA HIS A 160 4.11 -15.94 -1.36
C HIS A 160 5.29 -15.69 -2.27
N GLU A 161 6.41 -15.16 -1.77
CA GLU A 161 7.54 -14.75 -2.59
C GLU A 161 8.53 -15.90 -2.87
N ARG A 162 8.65 -16.86 -1.95
CA ARG A 162 9.59 -17.99 -2.02
C ARG A 162 8.94 -19.33 -1.71
N PRO A 163 7.88 -19.72 -2.42
CA PRO A 163 7.14 -20.95 -2.12
C PRO A 163 8.01 -22.20 -2.20
N GLY A 164 8.98 -22.25 -3.12
CA GLY A 164 9.89 -23.38 -3.29
C GLY A 164 10.80 -23.62 -2.10
N ASP A 165 11.29 -22.55 -1.45
CA ASP A 165 12.21 -22.66 -0.31
C ASP A 165 11.51 -23.24 0.93
N LEU A 166 10.21 -23.00 1.07
CA LEU A 166 9.42 -23.44 2.23
C LEU A 166 8.70 -24.77 2.01
N ALA A 167 8.69 -25.29 0.79
CA ALA A 167 7.97 -26.52 0.46
C ALA A 167 8.47 -27.71 1.30
N ASN A 168 9.78 -27.80 1.50
CA ASN A 168 10.44 -28.89 2.21
C ASN A 168 10.72 -28.61 3.69
N TRP A 169 10.28 -27.46 4.23
CA TRP A 169 10.38 -27.22 5.67
C TRP A 169 9.39 -28.12 6.42
N PRO A 170 9.77 -28.72 7.58
CA PRO A 170 10.95 -28.42 8.40
C PRO A 170 12.24 -29.21 8.06
N GLN A 171 12.21 -30.15 7.11
CA GLN A 171 13.32 -31.10 6.90
C GLN A 171 14.60 -30.40 6.43
N GLU A 172 14.49 -29.37 5.61
CA GLU A 172 15.61 -28.64 4.99
C GLU A 172 15.82 -27.24 5.59
N ALA A 173 15.19 -26.94 6.73
CA ALA A 173 15.34 -25.65 7.38
C ALA A 173 16.76 -25.46 7.94
N PRO A 174 17.41 -24.30 7.72
CA PRO A 174 18.66 -23.98 8.40
C PRO A 174 18.50 -24.05 9.92
N ALA A 175 19.57 -24.43 10.63
CA ALA A 175 19.53 -24.62 12.10
C ALA A 175 19.00 -23.39 12.85
N ASP A 176 19.38 -22.19 12.42
CA ASP A 176 18.94 -20.92 13.02
C ASP A 176 17.45 -20.62 12.78
N HIS A 177 16.82 -21.28 11.80
CA HIS A 177 15.41 -21.11 11.45
C HIS A 177 14.55 -22.33 11.82
N ALA A 178 15.12 -23.35 12.45
CA ALA A 178 14.42 -24.60 12.81
C ALA A 178 13.16 -24.34 13.65
N TRP A 179 13.20 -23.38 14.57
CA TRP A 179 12.04 -22.98 15.39
C TRP A 179 10.90 -22.38 14.56
N ILE A 180 11.18 -21.62 13.48
CA ILE A 180 10.16 -21.10 12.57
C ILE A 180 9.56 -22.25 11.75
N ALA A 181 10.41 -23.19 11.32
CA ALA A 181 9.97 -24.37 10.58
C ALA A 181 9.05 -25.26 11.42
N ASP A 182 9.34 -25.42 12.72
CA ASP A 182 8.46 -26.13 13.67
C ASP A 182 7.10 -25.43 13.81
N LEU A 183 7.07 -24.09 13.89
CA LEU A 183 5.82 -23.32 13.91
C LEU A 183 5.04 -23.46 12.61
N LEU A 184 5.71 -23.40 11.47
CA LEU A 184 5.08 -23.58 10.17
C LEU A 184 4.48 -24.99 10.01
N ALA A 185 5.18 -26.01 10.48
CA ALA A 185 4.68 -27.38 10.48
C ALA A 185 3.42 -27.52 11.36
N GLU A 186 3.40 -26.86 12.53
CA GLU A 186 2.24 -26.84 13.42
C GLU A 186 1.06 -26.10 12.81
N LEU A 187 1.30 -24.95 12.18
CA LEU A 187 0.28 -24.20 11.43
C LEU A 187 -0.32 -25.06 10.31
N ARG A 188 0.52 -25.76 9.52
CA ARG A 188 0.08 -26.67 8.46
C ARG A 188 -0.80 -27.81 8.98
N ARG A 189 -0.56 -28.26 10.22
CA ARG A 189 -1.35 -29.30 10.87
C ARG A 189 -2.69 -28.79 11.40
N THR A 190 -2.72 -27.55 11.89
CA THR A 190 -3.90 -26.96 12.57
C THR A 190 -4.83 -26.20 11.62
N ILE A 191 -4.30 -25.66 10.53
CA ILE A 191 -5.09 -24.96 9.53
C ILE A 191 -5.57 -25.95 8.47
N ALA A 192 -6.88 -26.08 8.32
CA ALA A 192 -7.49 -27.05 7.39
C ALA A 192 -7.21 -26.73 5.92
N VAL A 193 -6.99 -25.44 5.58
CA VAL A 193 -6.65 -25.00 4.23
C VAL A 193 -5.15 -25.08 4.01
N GLN A 194 -4.70 -25.64 2.90
CA GLN A 194 -3.29 -25.70 2.55
C GLN A 194 -2.68 -24.29 2.43
N ASP A 195 -1.42 -24.14 2.82
CA ASP A 195 -0.68 -22.89 2.65
C ASP A 195 -0.45 -22.53 1.17
N PRO A 196 -0.18 -21.26 0.86
CA PRO A 196 0.00 -20.80 -0.53
C PRO A 196 1.07 -21.55 -1.32
N ALA A 197 2.16 -21.98 -0.68
CA ALA A 197 3.22 -22.74 -1.33
C ALA A 197 2.76 -24.18 -1.67
N ALA A 198 2.06 -24.83 -0.76
CA ALA A 198 1.49 -26.17 -0.97
C ALA A 198 0.41 -26.14 -2.07
N ARG A 199 -0.47 -25.12 -2.08
CA ARG A 199 -1.48 -24.94 -3.14
C ARG A 199 -0.84 -24.77 -4.52
N LEU A 200 0.23 -23.97 -4.62
CA LEU A 200 0.97 -23.79 -5.87
C LEU A 200 1.61 -25.11 -6.34
N THR A 201 2.20 -25.89 -5.44
CA THR A 201 2.77 -27.20 -5.75
C THR A 201 1.68 -28.18 -6.22
N ARG A 202 0.54 -28.19 -5.58
CA ARG A 202 -0.62 -29.02 -5.98
C ARG A 202 -1.14 -28.64 -7.36
N LEU A 203 -1.25 -27.33 -7.67
CA LEU A 203 -1.64 -26.86 -8.99
C LEU A 203 -0.66 -27.30 -10.07
N ALA A 204 0.65 -27.26 -9.79
CA ALA A 204 1.68 -27.70 -10.73
C ALA A 204 1.56 -29.19 -11.12
N GLN A 205 0.92 -30.02 -10.30
CA GLN A 205 0.70 -31.45 -10.53
C GLN A 205 -0.63 -31.75 -11.23
N GLN A 206 -1.53 -30.76 -11.34
CA GLN A 206 -2.82 -30.97 -12.01
C GLN A 206 -2.68 -30.91 -13.55
N PRO A 207 -3.44 -31.74 -14.29
CA PRO A 207 -3.53 -31.57 -15.74
C PRO A 207 -4.33 -30.31 -16.08
N PRO A 208 -4.10 -29.71 -17.26
CA PRO A 208 -4.93 -28.62 -17.76
C PRO A 208 -6.40 -28.99 -17.76
N PRO A 209 -7.34 -28.07 -17.45
CA PRO A 209 -8.76 -28.34 -17.50
C PRO A 209 -9.19 -28.69 -18.95
N PRO A 210 -10.15 -29.62 -19.15
CA PRO A 210 -10.69 -29.88 -20.47
C PRO A 210 -11.55 -28.71 -20.92
N GLY A 211 -11.44 -28.35 -22.22
CA GLY A 211 -12.24 -27.29 -22.83
C GLY A 211 -11.50 -26.00 -23.11
N GLU A 212 -12.24 -24.93 -23.38
CA GLU A 212 -11.70 -23.61 -23.67
C GLU A 212 -11.14 -22.99 -22.40
N LEU A 213 -9.89 -22.51 -22.46
CA LEU A 213 -9.22 -21.90 -21.32
C LEU A 213 -9.76 -20.49 -21.09
N ARG A 214 -10.03 -20.15 -19.83
CA ARG A 214 -10.37 -18.78 -19.44
C ARG A 214 -9.20 -17.82 -19.63
N VAL A 215 -9.51 -16.55 -19.78
CA VAL A 215 -8.54 -15.50 -20.06
C VAL A 215 -8.34 -14.62 -18.81
N LEU A 216 -7.08 -14.35 -18.50
CA LEU A 216 -6.65 -13.34 -17.52
C LEU A 216 -5.81 -12.29 -18.24
N HIS A 217 -6.23 -11.04 -18.17
CA HIS A 217 -5.43 -9.92 -18.65
C HIS A 217 -4.63 -9.33 -17.50
N VAL A 218 -3.35 -8.99 -17.74
CA VAL A 218 -2.45 -8.36 -16.77
C VAL A 218 -1.94 -7.07 -17.39
N PHE A 219 -2.31 -5.92 -16.83
CA PHE A 219 -2.04 -4.62 -17.44
C PHE A 219 -1.31 -3.66 -16.51
N GLY A 220 -0.30 -2.94 -17.05
CA GLY A 220 0.37 -1.85 -16.36
C GLY A 220 1.25 -2.27 -15.18
N MET A 221 1.67 -3.54 -15.14
CA MET A 221 2.60 -4.03 -14.13
C MET A 221 4.03 -3.72 -14.57
N SER A 222 4.67 -2.76 -13.91
CA SER A 222 6.08 -2.42 -14.14
C SER A 222 7.06 -3.34 -13.38
N THR A 223 6.56 -3.95 -12.31
CA THR A 223 7.31 -4.90 -11.46
C THR A 223 6.41 -6.06 -11.06
N LEU A 224 6.97 -7.26 -11.10
CA LEU A 224 6.36 -8.48 -10.56
C LEU A 224 7.41 -9.18 -9.71
N GLY A 225 7.03 -9.57 -8.51
CA GLY A 225 7.87 -10.36 -7.62
C GLY A 225 8.11 -11.77 -8.17
N LEU A 226 9.17 -12.42 -7.69
CA LEU A 226 9.48 -13.79 -8.13
C LEU A 226 8.31 -14.75 -7.85
N GLY A 227 7.68 -14.63 -6.70
CA GLY A 227 6.53 -15.45 -6.33
C GLY A 227 5.29 -15.21 -7.21
N GLU A 228 5.07 -13.97 -7.66
CA GLU A 228 4.00 -13.65 -8.61
C GLU A 228 4.28 -14.24 -9.99
N LEU A 229 5.53 -14.15 -10.46
CA LEU A 229 5.95 -14.75 -11.73
C LEU A 229 5.79 -16.27 -11.72
N LEU A 230 6.19 -16.95 -10.62
CA LEU A 230 5.99 -18.38 -10.49
C LEU A 230 4.50 -18.77 -10.52
N ARG A 231 3.62 -17.97 -9.93
CA ARG A 231 2.18 -18.18 -10.00
C ARG A 231 1.63 -17.97 -11.40
N ILE A 232 2.08 -16.90 -12.07
CA ILE A 232 1.71 -16.65 -13.48
C ILE A 232 2.15 -17.81 -14.36
N GLU A 233 3.35 -18.33 -14.17
CA GLU A 233 3.86 -19.48 -14.91
C GLU A 233 2.97 -20.73 -14.72
N GLN A 234 2.62 -21.03 -13.47
CA GLN A 234 1.77 -22.19 -13.18
C GLN A 234 0.33 -21.99 -13.70
N LEU A 235 -0.24 -20.79 -13.49
CA LEU A 235 -1.56 -20.45 -14.00
C LEU A 235 -1.62 -20.48 -15.53
N ALA A 236 -0.55 -20.09 -16.23
CA ALA A 236 -0.45 -20.12 -17.69
C ALA A 236 -0.54 -21.54 -18.30
N ARG A 237 -0.42 -22.59 -17.49
CA ARG A 237 -0.70 -23.98 -17.91
C ARG A 237 -2.19 -24.30 -17.98
N HIS A 238 -3.01 -23.48 -17.28
CA HIS A 238 -4.44 -23.71 -17.06
C HIS A 238 -5.32 -22.57 -17.58
N LEU A 239 -4.75 -21.40 -17.87
CA LEU A 239 -5.45 -20.20 -18.32
C LEU A 239 -4.69 -19.57 -19.50
N HIS A 240 -5.39 -18.81 -20.34
CA HIS A 240 -4.73 -17.86 -21.24
C HIS A 240 -4.41 -16.58 -20.49
N ILE A 241 -3.12 -16.26 -20.37
CA ILE A 241 -2.65 -15.03 -19.68
C ILE A 241 -2.08 -14.08 -20.71
N HIS A 242 -2.72 -12.93 -20.90
CA HIS A 242 -2.24 -11.84 -21.72
C HIS A 242 -1.54 -10.81 -20.83
N LEU A 243 -0.22 -10.68 -20.94
CA LEU A 243 0.58 -9.72 -20.19
C LEU A 243 0.93 -8.52 -21.09
N TYR A 244 0.37 -7.35 -20.76
CA TYR A 244 0.63 -6.08 -21.44
C TYR A 244 1.75 -5.35 -20.71
N LEU A 245 2.97 -5.48 -21.25
CA LEU A 245 4.20 -5.06 -20.60
C LEU A 245 4.72 -3.76 -21.20
N LEU A 246 4.79 -2.71 -20.40
CA LEU A 246 5.47 -1.48 -20.78
C LEU A 246 7.00 -1.70 -20.72
N THR A 247 7.63 -1.67 -21.88
CA THR A 247 9.08 -1.82 -22.02
C THR A 247 9.70 -0.47 -22.34
N PRO A 248 10.68 0.02 -21.58
CA PRO A 248 11.24 1.36 -21.81
C PRO A 248 12.00 1.48 -23.14
N ALA A 249 12.57 0.36 -23.66
CA ALA A 249 13.28 0.32 -24.92
C ALA A 249 12.68 -0.73 -25.86
N ALA A 250 12.70 -0.43 -27.15
CA ALA A 250 12.26 -1.34 -28.21
C ALA A 250 13.36 -2.33 -28.64
N VAL A 251 14.60 -2.03 -28.29
CA VAL A 251 15.78 -2.86 -28.59
C VAL A 251 16.22 -3.63 -27.35
N TRP A 252 17.11 -4.61 -27.56
CA TRP A 252 17.74 -5.32 -26.44
C TRP A 252 18.58 -4.36 -25.59
N TRP A 253 18.36 -4.34 -24.27
CA TRP A 253 19.02 -3.42 -23.35
C TRP A 253 19.40 -4.06 -22.01
N GLN A 254 19.39 -5.37 -21.95
CA GLN A 254 19.72 -6.12 -20.72
C GLN A 254 21.17 -5.93 -20.27
N ASP A 255 22.05 -5.54 -21.19
CA ASP A 255 23.46 -5.28 -20.89
C ASP A 255 23.71 -3.89 -20.30
N VAL A 256 22.68 -3.03 -20.26
CA VAL A 256 22.78 -1.68 -19.70
C VAL A 256 23.02 -1.76 -18.18
N ARG A 257 24.12 -1.20 -17.71
CA ARG A 257 24.53 -1.28 -16.30
C ARG A 257 24.02 -0.10 -15.51
N ALA A 258 23.42 -0.38 -14.35
CA ALA A 258 23.05 0.68 -13.41
C ALA A 258 24.26 1.46 -12.91
N PRO A 259 24.10 2.75 -12.55
CA PRO A 259 25.19 3.61 -12.07
C PRO A 259 25.99 3.02 -10.90
N ARG A 260 25.34 2.28 -10.01
CA ARG A 260 26.01 1.58 -8.88
C ARG A 260 26.89 0.42 -9.35
N HIS A 261 26.44 -0.34 -10.36
CA HIS A 261 27.19 -1.45 -10.93
C HIS A 261 28.32 -0.93 -11.81
N ALA A 262 28.08 0.16 -12.54
CA ALA A 262 29.10 0.87 -13.28
C ALA A 262 30.25 1.34 -12.37
N ARG A 263 29.94 1.97 -11.23
CA ARG A 263 30.96 2.36 -10.23
C ARG A 263 31.76 1.18 -9.70
N ARG A 264 31.11 0.05 -9.41
CA ARG A 264 31.80 -1.17 -8.98
C ARG A 264 32.71 -1.72 -10.08
N ALA A 265 32.23 -1.78 -11.31
CA ALA A 265 33.03 -2.23 -12.44
C ALA A 265 34.30 -1.35 -12.65
N LEU A 266 34.14 -0.02 -12.54
CA LEU A 266 35.26 0.92 -12.59
C LEU A 266 36.27 0.72 -11.45
N GLN A 267 35.77 0.46 -10.22
CA GLN A 267 36.62 0.19 -9.06
C GLN A 267 37.34 -1.17 -9.13
N GLN A 268 36.75 -2.13 -9.82
CA GLN A 268 37.27 -3.50 -9.97
C GLN A 268 38.15 -3.67 -11.21
N ALA A 269 38.19 -2.68 -12.10
CA ALA A 269 39.08 -2.72 -13.27
C ALA A 269 40.55 -2.83 -12.85
N GLY A 270 41.14 -3.98 -13.10
CA GLY A 270 42.49 -4.33 -12.62
C GLY A 270 43.60 -3.77 -13.47
N ASN A 271 43.29 -3.27 -14.67
CA ASN A 271 44.29 -2.73 -15.61
C ASN A 271 43.67 -1.58 -16.45
N PRO A 272 44.51 -0.75 -17.11
CA PRO A 272 44.07 0.37 -17.94
C PRO A 272 43.20 -0.03 -19.14
N GLU A 273 43.38 -1.22 -19.71
CA GLU A 273 42.58 -1.69 -20.84
C GLU A 273 41.14 -2.01 -20.41
N GLN A 274 40.94 -2.74 -19.31
CA GLN A 274 39.63 -3.01 -18.74
C GLN A 274 38.92 -1.74 -18.29
N LEU A 275 39.67 -0.77 -17.76
CA LEU A 275 39.12 0.54 -17.41
C LEU A 275 38.62 1.29 -18.65
N ALA A 276 39.42 1.31 -19.73
CA ALA A 276 39.07 1.95 -21.00
C ALA A 276 37.86 1.28 -21.65
N GLU A 277 37.80 -0.03 -21.68
CA GLU A 277 36.66 -0.81 -22.17
C GLU A 277 35.38 -0.50 -21.36
N THR A 278 35.45 -0.53 -20.02
CA THR A 278 34.33 -0.21 -19.17
C THR A 278 33.83 1.23 -19.37
N LEU A 279 34.75 2.19 -19.54
CA LEU A 279 34.39 3.59 -19.81
C LEU A 279 33.72 3.75 -21.18
N GLN A 280 34.20 3.03 -22.19
CA GLN A 280 33.61 3.03 -23.52
C GLN A 280 32.20 2.43 -23.50
N ASP A 281 32.00 1.30 -22.84
CA ASP A 281 30.68 0.69 -22.65
C ASP A 281 29.69 1.66 -21.99
N LEU A 282 30.12 2.34 -20.92
CA LEU A 282 29.28 3.32 -20.21
C LEU A 282 28.95 4.54 -21.07
N ALA A 283 29.88 4.97 -21.93
CA ALA A 283 29.67 6.11 -22.83
C ALA A 283 28.66 5.82 -23.95
N THR A 284 28.46 4.54 -24.28
CA THR A 284 27.48 4.10 -25.30
C THR A 284 26.11 3.82 -24.74
N GLN A 285 25.94 3.82 -23.42
CA GLN A 285 24.67 3.52 -22.77
C GLN A 285 23.78 4.77 -22.60
N ASN A 286 22.46 4.59 -22.73
CA ASN A 286 21.51 5.64 -22.38
C ASN A 286 21.43 5.79 -20.85
N PRO A 287 21.79 6.97 -20.27
CA PRO A 287 21.88 7.13 -18.82
C PRO A 287 20.52 7.12 -18.12
N LEU A 288 19.44 7.52 -18.79
CA LEU A 288 18.08 7.46 -18.25
C LEU A 288 17.61 6.01 -18.16
N LEU A 289 17.84 5.23 -19.20
CA LEU A 289 17.53 3.81 -19.22
C LEU A 289 18.33 3.06 -18.15
N ALA A 290 19.63 3.37 -18.01
CA ALA A 290 20.50 2.81 -16.99
C ALA A 290 20.03 3.15 -15.56
N GLY A 291 19.57 4.38 -15.33
CA GLY A 291 19.15 4.86 -14.01
C GLY A 291 17.76 4.44 -13.60
N LEU A 292 16.81 4.48 -14.52
CA LEU A 292 15.37 4.32 -14.24
C LEU A 292 14.81 2.97 -14.69
N GLY A 293 15.46 2.28 -15.63
CA GLY A 293 14.94 1.06 -16.26
C GLY A 293 15.12 -0.24 -15.46
N GLN A 294 15.87 -0.23 -14.35
CA GLN A 294 16.25 -1.46 -13.62
C GLN A 294 15.08 -2.39 -13.23
N PRO A 295 13.95 -1.90 -12.70
CA PRO A 295 12.83 -2.78 -12.35
C PRO A 295 12.30 -3.54 -13.58
N SER A 296 12.16 -2.85 -14.73
CA SER A 296 11.74 -3.46 -15.98
C SER A 296 12.77 -4.45 -16.53
N GLN A 297 14.07 -4.17 -16.36
CA GLN A 297 15.16 -5.07 -16.77
C GLN A 297 15.08 -6.40 -16.02
N PHE A 298 14.90 -6.35 -14.69
CA PHE A 298 14.73 -7.55 -13.88
C PHE A 298 13.53 -8.37 -14.32
N LEU A 299 12.37 -7.72 -14.52
CA LEU A 299 11.16 -8.39 -14.96
C LEU A 299 11.34 -9.06 -16.33
N GLN A 300 11.89 -8.35 -17.31
CA GLN A 300 12.17 -8.90 -18.63
C GLN A 300 13.13 -10.09 -18.58
N ALA A 301 14.23 -9.98 -17.82
CA ALA A 301 15.19 -11.08 -17.66
C ALA A 301 14.57 -12.34 -17.06
N LYS A 302 13.56 -12.19 -16.20
CA LYS A 302 12.81 -13.32 -15.64
C LYS A 302 11.79 -13.88 -16.63
N LEU A 303 11.09 -13.05 -17.37
CA LEU A 303 10.15 -13.49 -18.41
C LEU A 303 10.85 -14.26 -19.52
N GLU A 304 12.09 -13.87 -19.92
CA GLU A 304 12.87 -14.61 -20.92
C GLU A 304 13.22 -16.04 -20.50
N GLN A 305 13.16 -16.37 -19.22
CA GLN A 305 13.37 -17.73 -18.69
C GLN A 305 12.08 -18.58 -18.74
N MET A 306 10.95 -17.98 -19.06
CA MET A 306 9.64 -18.63 -19.10
C MET A 306 9.23 -18.91 -20.55
N PRO A 307 8.45 -19.96 -20.82
CA PRO A 307 7.86 -20.17 -22.14
C PRO A 307 6.71 -19.19 -22.38
N TYR A 308 6.81 -18.37 -23.41
CA TYR A 308 5.77 -17.43 -23.82
C TYR A 308 5.65 -17.32 -25.34
N GLU A 309 4.53 -16.78 -25.81
CA GLU A 309 4.30 -16.33 -27.17
C GLU A 309 4.42 -14.79 -27.21
N ASP A 310 5.30 -14.25 -28.03
CA ASP A 310 5.41 -12.80 -28.22
C ASP A 310 4.41 -12.37 -29.31
N ARG A 311 3.54 -11.42 -28.98
CA ARG A 311 2.56 -10.90 -29.93
C ARG A 311 2.87 -9.44 -30.22
N GLU A 312 3.11 -9.16 -31.50
CA GLU A 312 3.40 -7.82 -31.97
C GLU A 312 2.27 -6.84 -31.63
N VAL A 313 2.62 -5.69 -31.09
CA VAL A 313 1.72 -4.57 -30.80
C VAL A 313 1.83 -3.55 -31.91
N ALA A 314 0.70 -3.21 -32.53
CA ALA A 314 0.65 -2.22 -33.60
C ALA A 314 1.08 -0.84 -33.08
N ALA A 315 2.09 -0.26 -33.70
CA ALA A 315 2.55 1.08 -33.37
C ALA A 315 1.50 2.14 -33.74
N LEU A 316 1.27 3.09 -32.86
CA LEU A 316 0.44 4.26 -33.15
C LEU A 316 1.23 5.26 -34.00
N PRO A 317 0.56 5.93 -34.97
CA PRO A 317 1.23 6.94 -35.78
C PRO A 317 1.82 8.05 -34.92
N LEU A 318 3.05 8.43 -35.22
CA LEU A 318 3.69 9.59 -34.60
C LEU A 318 3.08 10.88 -35.14
N PRO A 319 3.00 11.97 -34.35
CA PRO A 319 2.54 13.28 -34.81
C PRO A 319 3.39 13.76 -35.99
N ALA A 320 2.75 14.38 -36.98
CA ALA A 320 3.41 14.92 -38.19
C ALA A 320 4.26 16.16 -37.91
N THR A 321 4.17 16.77 -36.73
CA THR A 321 4.95 17.94 -36.31
C THR A 321 6.36 17.56 -35.87
N PRO A 322 7.35 18.49 -35.99
CA PRO A 322 8.69 18.23 -35.46
C PRO A 322 8.62 17.77 -34.00
N PRO A 323 9.43 16.77 -33.59
CA PRO A 323 9.35 16.24 -32.24
C PRO A 323 9.76 17.31 -31.23
N THR A 324 8.99 17.42 -30.14
CA THR A 324 9.37 18.23 -28.99
C THR A 324 10.59 17.65 -28.30
N LEU A 325 11.23 18.41 -27.40
CA LEU A 325 12.35 17.93 -26.60
C LEU A 325 11.96 16.65 -25.81
N LEU A 326 10.77 16.64 -25.23
CA LEU A 326 10.27 15.45 -24.50
C LEU A 326 10.11 14.25 -25.43
N GLN A 327 9.53 14.41 -26.62
CA GLN A 327 9.37 13.34 -27.60
C GLN A 327 10.73 12.83 -28.11
N ALA A 328 11.68 13.74 -28.37
CA ALA A 328 13.02 13.34 -28.75
C ALA A 328 13.72 12.54 -27.65
N LEU A 329 13.59 12.97 -26.40
CA LEU A 329 14.14 12.26 -25.23
C LEU A 329 13.53 10.86 -25.11
N GLN A 330 12.21 10.74 -25.25
CA GLN A 330 11.52 9.44 -25.22
C GLN A 330 12.02 8.52 -26.35
N GLN A 331 12.18 9.05 -27.56
CA GLN A 331 12.71 8.27 -28.68
C GLN A 331 14.14 7.78 -28.45
N TRP A 332 15.01 8.60 -27.85
CA TRP A 332 16.38 8.17 -27.48
C TRP A 332 16.40 7.07 -26.42
N VAL A 333 15.46 7.11 -25.47
CA VAL A 333 15.29 6.03 -24.50
C VAL A 333 14.80 4.76 -25.18
N ILE A 334 13.77 4.87 -26.04
CA ILE A 334 13.19 3.73 -26.79
C ILE A 334 14.24 3.07 -27.68
N ALA A 335 15.08 3.86 -28.37
CA ALA A 335 16.16 3.37 -29.21
C ALA A 335 17.42 2.96 -28.44
N ALA A 336 17.45 3.16 -27.11
CA ALA A 336 18.63 3.00 -26.24
C ALA A 336 19.85 3.79 -26.73
N GLU A 337 19.65 4.92 -27.42
CA GLU A 337 20.74 5.74 -27.94
C GLU A 337 21.57 6.37 -26.82
N PRO A 338 22.91 6.52 -27.02
CA PRO A 338 23.76 7.22 -26.08
C PRO A 338 23.42 8.71 -25.98
N PRO A 339 23.86 9.39 -24.91
CA PRO A 339 23.58 10.80 -24.72
C PRO A 339 24.19 11.65 -25.82
N ARG A 340 23.40 12.59 -26.34
CA ARG A 340 23.88 13.56 -27.33
C ARG A 340 24.54 14.76 -26.64
N GLN A 341 25.58 15.29 -27.21
CA GLN A 341 26.22 16.51 -26.73
C GLN A 341 25.33 17.73 -26.98
N ALA A 342 25.33 18.69 -26.06
CA ALA A 342 24.46 19.86 -26.11
C ALA A 342 24.54 20.66 -27.42
N GLY A 343 25.73 20.77 -28.02
CA GLY A 343 25.93 21.45 -29.31
C GLY A 343 25.40 20.69 -30.54
N GLN A 344 24.95 19.44 -30.38
CA GLN A 344 24.35 18.63 -31.44
C GLN A 344 22.83 18.64 -31.44
N LEU A 345 22.22 19.36 -30.49
CA LEU A 345 20.77 19.47 -30.39
C LEU A 345 20.24 20.54 -31.36
N PRO A 346 19.24 20.24 -32.18
CA PRO A 346 18.62 21.24 -33.04
C PRO A 346 18.01 22.39 -32.21
N PRO A 347 18.09 23.65 -32.66
CA PRO A 347 17.57 24.80 -31.92
C PRO A 347 16.07 24.71 -31.57
N TRP A 348 15.27 23.99 -32.36
CA TRP A 348 13.83 23.82 -32.15
C TRP A 348 13.50 22.86 -30.99
N LEU A 349 14.50 22.14 -30.46
CA LEU A 349 14.32 21.37 -29.23
C LEU A 349 14.30 22.22 -27.95
N ALA A 350 14.60 23.53 -28.04
CA ALA A 350 14.48 24.47 -26.93
C ALA A 350 13.02 24.91 -26.75
N ASP A 351 12.13 23.94 -26.56
CA ASP A 351 10.71 24.16 -26.28
C ASP A 351 10.40 24.04 -24.77
N GLN A 352 9.13 24.17 -24.40
CA GLN A 352 8.67 24.06 -23.02
C GLN A 352 8.07 22.70 -22.67
N SER A 353 8.31 21.67 -23.48
CA SER A 353 7.75 20.33 -23.27
C SER A 353 8.36 19.62 -22.06
N LEU A 354 9.55 20.06 -21.60
CA LEU A 354 10.21 19.59 -20.39
C LEU A 354 10.63 20.81 -19.55
N GLN A 355 10.16 20.89 -18.32
CA GLN A 355 10.43 22.01 -17.42
C GLN A 355 10.89 21.52 -16.06
N PHE A 356 11.84 22.23 -15.45
CA PHE A 356 12.33 22.01 -14.11
C PHE A 356 12.05 23.25 -13.26
N HIS A 357 11.39 23.06 -12.12
CA HIS A 357 11.05 24.13 -11.19
C HIS A 357 11.73 23.91 -9.85
N SER A 358 12.55 24.85 -9.39
CA SER A 358 13.14 24.85 -8.05
C SER A 358 12.31 25.72 -7.12
N ASN A 359 11.89 25.16 -5.98
CA ASN A 359 10.97 25.79 -5.05
C ASN A 359 11.47 25.71 -3.61
N TYR A 360 11.12 26.70 -2.79
CA TYR A 360 11.43 26.74 -1.37
C TYR A 360 10.33 26.03 -0.55
N GLY A 361 10.49 24.74 -0.36
CA GLY A 361 9.60 23.93 0.48
C GLY A 361 8.37 23.36 -0.23
N PRO A 362 7.72 22.35 0.40
CA PRO A 362 6.63 21.58 -0.21
C PRO A 362 5.38 22.40 -0.53
N LEU A 363 4.97 23.33 0.35
CA LEU A 363 3.80 24.17 0.11
C LEU A 363 3.99 25.02 -1.15
N ARG A 364 5.14 25.71 -1.27
CA ARG A 364 5.43 26.53 -2.45
C ARG A 364 5.51 25.70 -3.73
N GLN A 365 5.98 24.46 -3.63
CA GLN A 365 5.99 23.53 -4.76
C GLN A 365 4.57 23.24 -5.26
N VAL A 366 3.61 23.04 -4.36
CA VAL A 366 2.20 22.79 -4.71
C VAL A 366 1.53 24.05 -5.29
N GLU A 367 1.84 25.24 -4.75
CA GLU A 367 1.35 26.50 -5.30
C GLU A 367 1.85 26.74 -6.74
N VAL A 368 3.15 26.58 -6.98
CA VAL A 368 3.75 26.71 -8.31
C VAL A 368 3.20 25.67 -9.27
N LEU A 369 3.00 24.41 -8.81
CA LEU A 369 2.35 23.38 -9.62
C LEU A 369 0.97 23.85 -10.07
N ARG A 370 0.12 24.35 -9.15
CA ARG A 370 -1.22 24.83 -9.50
C ARG A 370 -1.17 25.95 -10.54
N ASP A 371 -0.29 26.93 -10.36
CA ASP A 371 -0.15 28.05 -11.31
C ASP A 371 0.26 27.55 -12.70
N ARG A 372 1.15 26.57 -12.77
CA ARG A 372 1.59 25.94 -14.03
C ARG A 372 0.50 25.12 -14.70
N LEU A 373 -0.31 24.42 -13.92
CA LEU A 373 -1.45 23.67 -14.46
C LEU A 373 -2.52 24.62 -15.04
N LEU A 374 -2.79 25.74 -14.39
CA LEU A 374 -3.71 26.76 -14.91
C LEU A 374 -3.21 27.36 -16.23
N ASP A 375 -1.93 27.73 -16.28
CA ASP A 375 -1.27 28.25 -17.50
C ASP A 375 -1.29 27.20 -18.64
N LEU A 376 -1.07 25.92 -18.31
CA LEU A 376 -1.12 24.82 -19.26
C LEU A 376 -2.53 24.63 -19.85
N LEU A 377 -3.55 24.56 -19.01
CA LEU A 377 -4.95 24.41 -19.45
C LEU A 377 -5.45 25.62 -20.21
N GLN A 378 -4.93 26.83 -19.93
CA GLN A 378 -5.26 28.03 -20.71
C GLN A 378 -4.62 27.99 -22.10
N ARG A 379 -3.39 27.48 -22.24
CA ARG A 379 -2.68 27.33 -23.52
C ARG A 379 -3.21 26.20 -24.38
N HIS A 380 -3.73 25.16 -23.73
CA HIS A 380 -4.23 23.93 -24.33
C HIS A 380 -5.69 23.70 -23.95
N PRO A 381 -6.63 24.43 -24.55
CA PRO A 381 -8.07 24.35 -24.22
C PRO A 381 -8.68 22.97 -24.58
N GLU A 382 -8.03 22.21 -25.45
CA GLU A 382 -8.38 20.81 -25.75
C GLU A 382 -8.10 19.84 -24.63
N TRP A 383 -7.26 20.20 -23.64
CA TRP A 383 -6.92 19.36 -22.50
C TRP A 383 -7.91 19.55 -21.37
N THR A 384 -8.12 18.48 -20.64
CA THR A 384 -8.96 18.45 -19.45
C THR A 384 -8.11 18.07 -18.22
N PRO A 385 -8.56 18.36 -17.00
CA PRO A 385 -7.86 17.90 -15.79
C PRO A 385 -7.61 16.39 -15.73
N ARG A 386 -8.38 15.59 -16.46
CA ARG A 386 -8.22 14.13 -16.55
C ARG A 386 -6.99 13.70 -17.35
N ASP A 387 -6.47 14.56 -18.20
CA ASP A 387 -5.28 14.31 -19.01
C ASP A 387 -3.99 14.62 -18.24
N ILE A 388 -4.11 15.10 -17.00
CA ILE A 388 -2.98 15.52 -16.15
C ILE A 388 -2.79 14.52 -15.01
N LEU A 389 -1.59 13.95 -14.91
CA LEU A 389 -1.17 13.09 -13.82
C LEU A 389 -0.07 13.78 -13.00
N VAL A 390 -0.28 13.88 -11.69
CA VAL A 390 0.71 14.37 -10.74
C VAL A 390 1.22 13.18 -9.91
N MET A 391 2.52 12.97 -9.88
CA MET A 391 3.17 11.91 -9.11
C MET A 391 4.00 12.51 -7.98
N THR A 392 3.92 11.91 -6.80
CA THR A 392 4.73 12.29 -5.64
C THR A 392 5.31 11.04 -4.96
N PRO A 393 6.53 11.08 -4.43
CA PRO A 393 7.10 9.96 -3.70
C PRO A 393 6.42 9.74 -2.34
N ASP A 394 5.80 10.77 -1.76
CA ASP A 394 5.12 10.70 -0.46
C ASP A 394 3.77 11.43 -0.51
N VAL A 395 2.71 10.64 -0.72
CA VAL A 395 1.34 11.15 -0.77
C VAL A 395 0.89 11.69 0.59
N ALA A 396 1.32 11.09 1.70
CA ALA A 396 0.90 11.52 3.04
C ALA A 396 1.34 12.96 3.36
N THR A 397 2.56 13.31 2.98
CA THR A 397 3.08 14.69 3.14
C THR A 397 2.39 15.69 2.22
N PHE A 398 2.14 15.33 0.95
CA PHE A 398 1.62 16.26 -0.05
C PHE A 398 0.09 16.39 -0.06
N ALA A 399 -0.67 15.36 0.32
CA ALA A 399 -2.13 15.36 0.26
C ALA A 399 -2.79 16.53 1.02
N PRO A 400 -2.42 16.86 2.28
CA PRO A 400 -3.00 18.01 2.97
C PRO A 400 -2.64 19.34 2.30
N LEU A 401 -1.44 19.47 1.72
CA LEU A 401 -1.01 20.68 1.00
C LEU A 401 -1.79 20.87 -0.30
N VAL A 402 -2.01 19.77 -1.04
CA VAL A 402 -2.84 19.76 -2.24
C VAL A 402 -4.28 20.14 -1.89
N ALA A 403 -4.86 19.54 -0.85
CA ALA A 403 -6.21 19.89 -0.40
C ALA A 403 -6.34 21.37 0.00
N ALA A 404 -5.33 21.93 0.67
CA ALA A 404 -5.32 23.33 1.08
C ALA A 404 -5.23 24.30 -0.12
N VAL A 405 -4.34 24.01 -1.09
CA VAL A 405 -4.08 24.91 -2.22
C VAL A 405 -5.15 24.79 -3.30
N PHE A 406 -5.57 23.55 -3.66
CA PHE A 406 -6.54 23.34 -4.73
C PHE A 406 -7.99 23.48 -4.26
N GLY A 407 -8.28 23.18 -2.99
CA GLY A 407 -9.64 23.21 -2.45
C GLY A 407 -10.22 24.60 -2.18
N ARG A 408 -9.35 25.60 -1.94
CA ARG A 408 -9.77 26.95 -1.53
C ARG A 408 -9.52 28.05 -2.55
N SER A 409 -8.85 27.75 -3.65
CA SER A 409 -8.41 28.77 -4.61
C SER A 409 -9.31 28.81 -5.86
N GLU A 410 -9.60 30.01 -6.37
CA GLU A 410 -10.28 30.23 -7.65
C GLU A 410 -9.24 30.51 -8.76
N PRO A 411 -9.46 30.03 -10.00
CA PRO A 411 -10.50 29.08 -10.41
C PRO A 411 -10.28 27.69 -9.81
N ARG A 412 -11.35 26.98 -9.49
CA ARG A 412 -11.30 25.66 -8.86
C ARG A 412 -10.86 24.61 -9.85
N LEU A 413 -9.75 23.93 -9.56
CA LEU A 413 -9.30 22.76 -10.30
C LEU A 413 -9.73 21.50 -9.57
N PRO A 414 -10.50 20.60 -10.22
CA PRO A 414 -10.83 19.32 -9.62
C PRO A 414 -9.56 18.47 -9.50
N VAL A 415 -9.31 17.95 -8.32
CA VAL A 415 -8.18 17.06 -8.02
C VAL A 415 -8.68 15.85 -7.27
N GLU A 416 -8.10 14.71 -7.56
CA GLU A 416 -8.34 13.47 -6.84
C GLU A 416 -7.02 12.89 -6.37
N ILE A 417 -6.95 12.53 -5.07
CA ILE A 417 -5.76 12.00 -4.43
C ILE A 417 -5.95 10.49 -4.25
N ALA A 418 -5.08 9.72 -4.91
CA ALA A 418 -5.02 8.27 -4.75
C ALA A 418 -4.12 7.88 -3.57
N ASP A 419 -4.19 6.62 -3.16
CA ASP A 419 -3.29 5.98 -2.18
C ASP A 419 -3.31 6.62 -0.76
N MET A 420 -4.42 7.24 -0.39
CA MET A 420 -4.63 7.71 0.98
C MET A 420 -5.03 6.55 1.90
N GLY A 421 -4.46 6.53 3.11
CA GLY A 421 -4.84 5.56 4.14
C GLY A 421 -6.31 5.68 4.55
N LEU A 422 -6.94 4.57 4.97
CA LEU A 422 -8.35 4.54 5.36
C LEU A 422 -8.66 5.52 6.50
N SER A 423 -7.77 5.67 7.46
CA SER A 423 -7.90 6.61 8.60
C SER A 423 -7.94 8.08 8.18
N SER A 424 -7.23 8.44 7.09
CA SER A 424 -7.21 9.82 6.57
C SER A 424 -8.42 10.17 5.71
N VAL A 425 -9.18 9.16 5.25
CA VAL A 425 -10.35 9.33 4.37
C VAL A 425 -11.66 9.12 5.11
N ASN A 426 -11.65 8.28 6.15
CA ASN A 426 -12.84 7.91 6.90
C ASN A 426 -12.75 8.42 8.36
N PRO A 427 -13.49 9.50 8.71
CA PRO A 427 -13.47 10.05 10.07
C PRO A 427 -13.93 9.07 11.16
N LEU A 428 -14.78 8.07 10.83
CA LEU A 428 -15.16 7.04 11.78
C LEU A 428 -14.00 6.08 12.08
N ALA A 429 -13.20 5.73 11.08
CA ALA A 429 -12.02 4.91 11.28
C ALA A 429 -10.97 5.64 12.13
N GLU A 430 -10.78 6.94 11.90
CA GLU A 430 -9.91 7.80 12.72
C GLU A 430 -10.38 7.84 14.18
N ALA A 431 -11.67 8.07 14.41
CA ALA A 431 -12.25 8.11 15.75
C ALA A 431 -12.10 6.76 16.48
N LEU A 432 -12.35 5.63 15.78
CA LEU A 432 -12.16 4.30 16.33
C LEU A 432 -10.71 4.01 16.71
N LEU A 433 -9.77 4.33 15.83
CA LEU A 433 -8.34 4.16 16.11
C LEU A 433 -7.88 5.03 17.28
N SER A 434 -8.36 6.28 17.36
CA SER A 434 -8.07 7.18 18.49
C SER A 434 -8.60 6.61 19.81
N LEU A 435 -9.82 6.05 19.83
CA LEU A 435 -10.38 5.39 21.01
C LEU A 435 -9.57 4.14 21.42
N LEU A 436 -9.15 3.32 20.46
CA LEU A 436 -8.33 2.14 20.74
C LEU A 436 -6.96 2.51 21.30
N ASN A 437 -6.34 3.58 20.79
CA ASN A 437 -5.08 4.09 21.31
C ASN A 437 -5.22 4.63 22.73
N LEU A 438 -6.28 5.39 23.02
CA LEU A 438 -6.56 5.87 24.38
C LEU A 438 -6.72 4.74 25.38
N ALA A 439 -7.26 3.58 24.98
CA ALA A 439 -7.42 2.43 25.86
C ALA A 439 -6.08 1.78 26.26
N SER A 440 -5.01 2.00 25.51
CA SER A 440 -3.66 1.42 25.75
C SER A 440 -2.64 2.42 26.29
N GLU A 441 -2.90 3.71 26.20
CA GLU A 441 -1.97 4.79 26.57
C GLU A 441 -2.37 5.48 27.88
N ARG A 442 -1.48 6.35 28.36
CA ARG A 442 -1.81 7.27 29.46
C ARG A 442 -2.66 8.40 28.89
N VAL A 443 -3.95 8.34 29.16
CA VAL A 443 -4.90 9.35 28.65
C VAL A 443 -4.63 10.71 29.28
N THR A 444 -4.23 11.68 28.46
CA THR A 444 -4.07 13.07 28.88
C THR A 444 -5.31 13.90 28.55
N ALA A 445 -5.47 15.03 29.24
CA ALA A 445 -6.55 15.98 28.96
C ALA A 445 -6.52 16.46 27.50
N SER A 446 -5.33 16.69 26.93
CA SER A 446 -5.18 17.11 25.52
C SER A 446 -5.67 16.05 24.56
N GLN A 447 -5.30 14.77 24.75
CA GLN A 447 -5.76 13.67 23.91
C GLN A 447 -7.29 13.48 23.97
N LEU A 448 -7.89 13.70 25.15
CA LEU A 448 -9.34 13.65 25.27
C LEU A 448 -10.01 14.79 24.47
N ILE A 449 -9.49 16.01 24.56
CA ILE A 449 -9.99 17.14 23.78
C ILE A 449 -9.78 16.90 22.28
N ASP A 450 -8.63 16.33 21.86
CA ASP A 450 -8.35 16.00 20.46
C ASP A 450 -9.34 14.93 19.94
N LEU A 451 -9.72 13.95 20.78
CA LEU A 451 -10.79 13.01 20.44
C LEU A 451 -12.13 13.73 20.22
N LEU A 452 -12.47 14.69 21.08
CA LEU A 452 -13.70 15.49 20.96
C LEU A 452 -13.72 16.39 19.72
N GLN A 453 -12.58 16.70 19.10
CA GLN A 453 -12.50 17.44 17.83
C GLN A 453 -12.98 16.62 16.63
N LEU A 454 -12.94 15.30 16.70
CA LEU A 454 -13.32 14.45 15.59
C LEU A 454 -14.81 14.56 15.29
N ALA A 455 -15.15 14.79 14.02
CA ALA A 455 -16.53 15.05 13.60
C ALA A 455 -17.55 14.00 14.07
N PRO A 456 -17.28 12.68 13.99
CA PRO A 456 -18.24 11.67 14.48
C PRO A 456 -18.47 11.75 15.99
N VAL A 457 -17.44 12.10 16.76
CA VAL A 457 -17.52 12.22 18.23
C VAL A 457 -18.32 13.47 18.59
N ARG A 458 -17.99 14.62 17.97
CA ARG A 458 -18.76 15.87 18.17
C ARG A 458 -20.25 15.69 17.89
N GLN A 459 -20.57 15.11 16.72
CA GLN A 459 -21.96 14.84 16.32
C GLN A 459 -22.69 13.93 17.32
N ARG A 460 -22.00 12.93 17.85
CA ARG A 460 -22.58 11.99 18.83
C ARG A 460 -22.94 12.67 20.14
N PHE A 461 -22.15 13.63 20.59
CA PHE A 461 -22.32 14.35 21.85
C PHE A 461 -22.96 15.75 21.70
N GLY A 462 -23.21 16.19 20.49
CA GLY A 462 -23.88 17.47 20.20
C GLY A 462 -22.98 18.70 20.37
N PHE A 463 -21.64 18.55 20.25
CA PHE A 463 -20.69 19.67 20.31
C PHE A 463 -20.45 20.29 18.95
N GLU A 464 -20.29 21.63 18.95
CA GLU A 464 -19.83 22.39 17.79
C GLU A 464 -18.32 22.70 17.91
N LEU A 465 -17.70 23.17 16.82
CA LEU A 465 -16.27 23.53 16.86
C LEU A 465 -15.99 24.70 17.81
N GLU A 466 -16.94 25.59 17.94
CA GLU A 466 -16.89 26.75 18.83
C GLU A 466 -16.93 26.38 20.31
N ASP A 467 -17.40 25.20 20.65
CA ASP A 467 -17.47 24.70 22.04
C ASP A 467 -16.10 24.16 22.53
N LEU A 468 -15.20 23.76 21.62
CA LEU A 468 -13.93 23.14 21.99
C LEU A 468 -12.99 24.05 22.84
N PRO A 469 -12.84 25.34 22.58
CA PRO A 469 -12.10 26.24 23.46
C PRO A 469 -12.67 26.26 24.87
N ILE A 470 -14.00 26.28 24.99
CA ILE A 470 -14.70 26.29 26.29
C ILE A 470 -14.44 24.99 27.04
N LEU A 471 -14.57 23.83 26.37
CA LEU A 471 -14.24 22.52 26.96
C LEU A 471 -12.79 22.44 27.44
N ARG A 472 -11.86 23.05 26.70
CA ARG A 472 -10.45 23.12 27.09
C ARG A 472 -10.25 23.98 28.34
N GLU A 473 -10.88 25.14 28.42
CA GLU A 473 -10.85 26.01 29.60
C GLU A 473 -11.47 25.32 30.82
N MET A 474 -12.61 24.64 30.65
CA MET A 474 -13.27 23.86 31.72
C MET A 474 -12.35 22.74 32.23
N ALA A 475 -11.72 21.98 31.34
CA ALA A 475 -10.79 20.92 31.70
C ALA A 475 -9.59 21.44 32.49
N GLN A 476 -9.05 22.60 32.10
CA GLN A 476 -7.95 23.28 32.80
C GLN A 476 -8.38 23.80 34.17
N ALA A 477 -9.52 24.50 34.26
CA ALA A 477 -10.06 25.03 35.50
C ALA A 477 -10.40 23.90 36.49
N ALA A 478 -10.91 22.78 35.99
CA ALA A 478 -11.18 21.59 36.79
C ALA A 478 -9.90 20.82 37.18
N ALA A 479 -8.73 21.26 36.73
CA ALA A 479 -7.43 20.63 36.95
C ALA A 479 -7.34 19.21 36.38
N MET A 480 -7.97 18.94 35.24
CA MET A 480 -7.81 17.71 34.50
C MET A 480 -6.38 17.62 33.94
N SER A 481 -5.67 16.53 34.24
CA SER A 481 -4.30 16.31 33.77
C SER A 481 -4.19 15.02 32.97
N TRP A 482 -4.22 13.86 33.64
CA TRP A 482 -4.10 12.58 32.99
C TRP A 482 -4.72 11.45 33.83
N GLY A 483 -5.04 10.33 33.16
CA GLY A 483 -5.70 9.15 33.75
C GLY A 483 -7.21 9.30 33.85
N PHE A 484 -7.94 8.24 33.61
CA PHE A 484 -9.40 8.25 33.78
C PHE A 484 -9.79 8.32 35.24
N ASP A 485 -9.16 7.49 36.10
CA ASP A 485 -9.40 7.35 37.52
C ASP A 485 -8.17 6.81 38.26
N ALA A 486 -8.29 6.55 39.55
CA ALA A 486 -7.24 5.98 40.40
C ALA A 486 -6.77 4.60 39.90
N ALA A 487 -7.67 3.75 39.45
CA ALA A 487 -7.35 2.41 38.96
C ALA A 487 -6.53 2.47 37.66
N ASP A 488 -6.84 3.41 36.77
CA ASP A 488 -6.08 3.64 35.55
C ASP A 488 -4.65 4.10 35.84
N ARG A 489 -4.46 4.97 36.83
CA ARG A 489 -3.11 5.37 37.31
C ARG A 489 -2.32 4.19 37.84
N ALA A 490 -2.95 3.31 38.61
CA ALA A 490 -2.31 2.10 39.13
C ALA A 490 -1.84 1.16 38.02
N ARG A 491 -2.58 1.02 36.91
CA ARG A 491 -2.14 0.27 35.72
C ARG A 491 -0.83 0.81 35.11
N HIS A 492 -0.61 2.10 35.26
CA HIS A 492 0.61 2.76 34.78
C HIS A 492 1.69 2.88 35.87
N HIS A 493 1.63 2.08 36.93
CA HIS A 493 2.59 2.07 38.04
C HIS A 493 2.72 3.42 38.77
N GLN A 494 1.63 4.14 38.89
CA GLN A 494 1.56 5.41 39.62
C GLN A 494 0.69 5.24 40.88
N PRO A 495 0.82 6.15 41.86
CA PRO A 495 -0.02 6.13 43.05
C PRO A 495 -1.52 6.09 42.70
N GLU A 496 -2.26 5.24 43.39
CA GLU A 496 -3.69 5.07 43.23
C GLU A 496 -4.44 6.26 43.86
N THR A 497 -4.66 7.32 43.07
CA THR A 497 -5.35 8.53 43.50
C THR A 497 -6.17 9.11 42.34
N ASP A 498 -7.38 9.61 42.64
CA ASP A 498 -8.23 10.27 41.66
C ASP A 498 -7.82 11.73 41.39
N GLN A 499 -6.93 12.32 42.19
CA GLN A 499 -6.53 13.71 42.03
C GLN A 499 -6.05 14.03 40.60
N ASN A 500 -6.63 15.05 39.98
CA ASN A 500 -6.32 15.50 38.62
C ASN A 500 -6.59 14.46 37.50
N THR A 501 -7.42 13.47 37.75
CA THR A 501 -7.94 12.56 36.74
C THR A 501 -9.15 13.14 36.01
N VAL A 502 -9.60 12.49 34.93
CA VAL A 502 -10.85 12.84 34.24
C VAL A 502 -12.04 12.78 35.21
N ARG A 503 -12.14 11.71 36.00
CA ARG A 503 -13.19 11.53 37.01
C ARG A 503 -13.20 12.68 38.02
N PHE A 504 -12.06 13.01 38.60
CA PHE A 504 -11.89 14.13 39.53
C PHE A 504 -12.37 15.46 38.93
N ALA A 505 -11.97 15.74 37.67
CA ALA A 505 -12.37 16.96 36.98
C ALA A 505 -13.90 17.02 36.74
N LEU A 506 -14.49 15.91 36.27
CA LEU A 506 -15.95 15.83 36.05
C LEU A 506 -16.75 16.00 37.35
N GLU A 507 -16.30 15.39 38.45
CA GLU A 507 -16.93 15.57 39.76
C GLU A 507 -16.87 17.03 40.22
N ARG A 508 -15.75 17.73 40.01
CA ARG A 508 -15.62 19.17 40.33
C ARG A 508 -16.53 20.04 39.46
N LEU A 509 -16.65 19.76 38.19
CA LEU A 509 -17.54 20.48 37.28
C LEU A 509 -18.99 20.24 37.62
N ALA A 510 -19.36 18.97 37.90
CA ALA A 510 -20.73 18.64 38.31
C ALA A 510 -21.14 19.34 39.64
N LEU A 511 -20.23 19.38 40.61
CA LEU A 511 -20.45 20.15 41.85
C LEU A 511 -20.60 21.64 41.58
N GLY A 512 -19.78 22.21 40.69
CA GLY A 512 -19.82 23.62 40.31
C GLY A 512 -21.13 24.02 39.58
N ALA A 513 -21.71 23.07 38.82
CA ALA A 513 -23.02 23.27 38.18
C ALA A 513 -24.21 23.23 39.17
N LEU A 514 -24.06 22.51 40.29
CA LEU A 514 -25.12 22.33 41.28
C LEU A 514 -25.05 23.34 42.43
N LEU A 515 -23.89 23.89 42.73
CA LEU A 515 -23.67 24.79 43.84
C LEU A 515 -23.55 26.24 43.36
N PRO A 516 -24.04 27.23 44.15
CA PRO A 516 -23.91 28.63 43.79
C PRO A 516 -22.41 29.05 43.71
N GLU A 517 -22.11 30.09 42.94
CA GLU A 517 -20.76 30.58 42.63
C GLU A 517 -19.89 31.02 43.80
N ASP A 518 -20.46 31.15 45.00
CA ASP A 518 -19.76 31.49 46.24
C ASP A 518 -18.83 30.38 46.76
N GLY A 519 -18.64 29.35 46.01
CA GLY A 519 -18.04 28.06 46.24
C GLY A 519 -16.62 27.95 46.68
N ALA A 520 -16.18 28.71 47.69
CA ALA A 520 -14.94 28.45 48.42
C ALA A 520 -15.02 27.23 49.37
N ALA A 521 -16.18 26.63 49.56
CA ALA A 521 -16.37 25.53 50.50
C ALA A 521 -15.99 24.20 49.90
N LEU A 522 -15.11 23.44 50.59
CA LEU A 522 -14.86 22.05 50.31
C LEU A 522 -16.09 21.22 50.60
N VAL A 523 -16.54 20.43 49.64
CA VAL A 523 -17.60 19.45 49.83
C VAL A 523 -16.95 18.15 50.29
N GLU A 524 -17.22 17.76 51.53
CA GLU A 524 -16.72 16.52 52.10
C GLU A 524 -17.42 15.30 51.47
N GLY A 525 -16.62 14.35 50.97
CA GLY A 525 -17.08 13.08 50.40
C GLY A 525 -15.93 12.08 50.20
N PRO A 526 -16.21 10.77 50.31
CA PRO A 526 -15.22 9.77 49.95
C PRO A 526 -14.96 9.77 48.44
N PRO A 527 -13.71 9.63 47.97
CA PRO A 527 -12.50 9.39 48.76
C PRO A 527 -11.78 10.64 49.25
N MET A 528 -12.16 11.84 48.84
CA MET A 528 -11.54 13.09 49.26
C MET A 528 -12.54 14.27 49.20
N ALA A 529 -12.25 15.34 49.94
CA ALA A 529 -13.01 16.59 49.82
C ALA A 529 -12.70 17.27 48.46
N LEU A 530 -13.78 17.71 47.78
CA LEU A 530 -13.71 18.32 46.46
C LEU A 530 -14.06 19.81 46.53
N GLN A 531 -13.27 20.64 45.86
CA GLN A 531 -13.64 22.04 45.64
C GLN A 531 -14.45 22.13 44.35
N PRO A 532 -15.66 22.69 44.36
CA PRO A 532 -16.46 22.94 43.17
C PRO A 532 -15.67 23.79 42.15
N CYS A 533 -15.83 23.47 40.88
CA CYS A 533 -15.29 24.29 39.79
C CYS A 533 -16.47 25.06 39.17
N PRO A 534 -16.53 26.40 39.30
CA PRO A 534 -17.63 27.17 38.73
C PRO A 534 -17.74 27.01 37.23
N VAL A 535 -18.93 26.75 36.73
CA VAL A 535 -19.23 26.53 35.31
C VAL A 535 -19.71 27.83 34.64
N GLY A 536 -19.99 28.89 35.39
CA GLY A 536 -20.58 30.19 35.08
C GLY A 536 -20.70 30.58 33.62
N GLY A 537 -21.90 30.78 33.09
CA GLY A 537 -22.18 31.18 31.71
C GLY A 537 -21.90 30.12 30.62
N GLN A 538 -21.41 28.94 31.00
CA GLN A 538 -21.00 27.87 30.08
C GLN A 538 -21.95 26.65 30.16
N GLU A 539 -23.12 26.82 30.71
CA GLU A 539 -24.09 25.76 30.99
C GLU A 539 -24.51 24.94 29.77
N ARG A 540 -24.34 25.51 28.57
CA ARG A 540 -24.63 24.82 27.31
C ARG A 540 -23.67 23.66 27.02
N VAL A 541 -22.50 23.65 27.60
CA VAL A 541 -21.39 22.72 27.29
C VAL A 541 -21.05 21.83 28.49
N ALA A 542 -21.46 22.20 29.69
CA ALA A 542 -21.35 21.40 30.90
C ALA A 542 -22.45 20.36 31.00
#